data_82a883bdea664f74c1b7f7bcb79e7834
#
_entry.id   82a883bdea664f74c1b7f7bcb79e7834
#
_cell.length_a   1.000
_cell.length_b   1.000
_cell.length_c   1.000
_cell.angle_alpha   90.00
_cell.angle_beta   90.00
_cell.angle_gamma   90.00
#
_symmetry.space_group_name_H-M   'P 1'
#
loop_
_entity.id
_entity.type
_entity.pdbx_description
1 polymer ?
#
loop_
_entity_poly.entity_id
_entity_poly.type
_entity_poly.pdbx_seq_one_letter_code
_entity_poly.pdbx_strand_id
1 'polypeptide(L)'
;MDSPLNTPSISGAPAVARGVSRLFLRNQIVVQPEVSLRNNRRADLMGISNKGEIIIVEIKCSRADLLGDQKWPEYLEYCDRFFWAVPAGFDIGPLQSVAFMPERAGLIIADAYDAEIARPA
;
A
#
# COMPACT_ATOMS: atom_id res chain seq x y z
N MET A 1 23.15 -23.48 -0.61
CA MET A 1 23.28 -24.11 0.68
C MET A 1 22.41 -23.41 1.69
N ASP A 2 21.76 -24.19 2.39
CA ASP A 2 20.82 -23.65 3.34
C ASP A 2 21.50 -23.41 4.65
N SER A 3 21.43 -22.20 5.09
CA SER A 3 21.88 -21.89 6.43
C SER A 3 20.81 -22.30 7.43
N PRO A 4 21.18 -22.42 8.71
CA PRO A 4 20.17 -22.56 9.75
C PRO A 4 19.18 -21.40 9.77
N LEU A 5 19.54 -20.35 9.08
CA LEU A 5 18.71 -19.18 8.91
C LEU A 5 17.90 -19.23 7.63
N ASN A 6 17.79 -20.41 7.07
CA ASN A 6 17.10 -20.64 5.82
C ASN A 6 15.59 -20.72 6.00
N THR A 7 15.05 -19.93 6.89
CA THR A 7 13.64 -19.60 6.91
C THR A 7 13.39 -18.65 5.74
N PRO A 8 12.37 -18.88 4.93
CA PRO A 8 12.06 -17.96 3.86
C PRO A 8 11.89 -16.55 4.41
N SER A 9 12.62 -15.61 3.85
CA SER A 9 12.41 -14.21 4.16
C SER A 9 11.05 -13.78 3.64
N ILE A 10 10.34 -12.98 4.42
CA ILE A 10 9.12 -12.35 3.92
C ILE A 10 9.54 -11.30 2.89
N SER A 11 9.00 -11.39 1.69
CA SER A 11 9.31 -10.47 0.60
C SER A 11 8.06 -10.18 -0.21
N GLY A 12 8.16 -9.24 -1.14
CA GLY A 12 7.07 -8.88 -2.03
C GLY A 12 5.88 -8.28 -1.30
N ALA A 13 4.69 -8.51 -1.81
CA ALA A 13 3.48 -7.90 -1.28
C ALA A 13 3.22 -8.24 0.20
N PRO A 14 3.43 -9.49 0.67
CA PRO A 14 3.24 -9.78 2.10
C PRO A 14 4.17 -8.96 3.00
N ALA A 15 5.40 -8.72 2.58
CA ALA A 15 6.33 -7.90 3.35
C ALA A 15 5.86 -6.45 3.42
N VAL A 16 5.45 -5.89 2.29
CA VAL A 16 4.93 -4.53 2.22
C VAL A 16 3.68 -4.39 3.09
N ALA A 17 2.76 -5.35 2.99
CA ALA A 17 1.54 -5.34 3.80
C ALA A 17 1.87 -5.33 5.30
N ARG A 18 2.85 -6.12 5.71
CA ARG A 18 3.25 -6.18 7.11
C ARG A 18 3.85 -4.85 7.59
N GLY A 19 4.71 -4.24 6.79
CA GLY A 19 5.31 -2.95 7.12
C GLY A 19 4.27 -1.85 7.23
N VAL A 20 3.34 -1.79 6.29
CA VAL A 20 2.24 -0.82 6.31
C VAL A 20 1.35 -1.05 7.53
N SER A 21 1.04 -2.29 7.85
CA SER A 21 0.21 -2.61 9.01
C SER A 21 0.86 -2.13 10.31
N ARG A 22 2.17 -2.26 10.43
CA ARG A 22 2.91 -1.75 11.59
C ARG A 22 2.87 -0.23 11.67
N LEU A 23 3.06 0.45 10.54
CA LEU A 23 2.94 1.90 10.47
C LEU A 23 1.56 2.36 10.92
N PHE A 24 0.52 1.72 10.41
CA PHE A 24 -0.86 2.08 10.72
C PHE A 24 -1.17 1.86 12.19
N LEU A 25 -0.73 0.72 12.74
CA LEU A 25 -0.96 0.43 14.15
C LEU A 25 -0.32 1.48 15.06
N ARG A 26 0.90 1.92 14.74
CA ARG A 26 1.56 2.99 15.51
C ARG A 26 0.81 4.31 15.44
N ASN A 27 0.04 4.52 14.38
CA ASN A 27 -0.72 5.75 14.17
C ASN A 27 -2.20 5.58 14.52
N GLN A 28 -2.53 4.54 15.30
CA GLN A 28 -3.89 4.31 15.77
C GLN A 28 -4.88 4.10 14.63
N ILE A 29 -4.44 3.44 13.58
CA ILE A 29 -5.26 3.07 12.44
C ILE A 29 -5.47 1.57 12.49
N VAL A 30 -6.73 1.15 12.60
CA VAL A 30 -7.09 -0.26 12.53
C VAL A 30 -7.04 -0.68 11.06
N VAL A 31 -6.35 -1.77 10.76
CA VAL A 31 -6.15 -2.21 9.38
C VAL A 31 -6.71 -3.61 9.15
N GLN A 32 -7.32 -3.80 7.99
CA GLN A 32 -7.87 -5.07 7.55
C GLN A 32 -7.35 -5.37 6.14
N PRO A 33 -6.78 -6.56 5.91
CA PRO A 33 -6.35 -6.94 4.56
C PRO A 33 -7.52 -7.43 3.71
N GLU A 34 -7.37 -7.30 2.41
CA GLU A 34 -8.20 -7.90 1.39
C GLU A 34 -9.69 -7.62 1.60
N VAL A 35 -10.05 -6.33 1.61
CA VAL A 35 -11.43 -5.90 1.84
C VAL A 35 -12.14 -5.74 0.50
N SER A 36 -13.24 -6.49 0.33
CA SER A 36 -14.07 -6.40 -0.87
C SER A 36 -14.94 -5.16 -0.82
N LEU A 37 -15.03 -4.47 -1.94
CA LEU A 37 -15.84 -3.28 -2.10
C LEU A 37 -17.04 -3.57 -2.98
N ARG A 38 -18.04 -2.69 -2.96
CA ARG A 38 -19.28 -2.88 -3.71
C ARG A 38 -19.07 -2.90 -5.23
N ASN A 39 -17.99 -2.28 -5.69
CA ASN A 39 -17.66 -2.24 -7.12
C ASN A 39 -16.93 -3.49 -7.59
N ASN A 40 -16.90 -4.56 -6.80
CA ASN A 40 -16.17 -5.80 -7.05
C ASN A 40 -14.65 -5.66 -7.02
N ARG A 41 -14.11 -4.52 -6.60
CA ARG A 41 -12.71 -4.36 -6.31
C ARG A 41 -12.40 -4.90 -4.93
N ARG A 42 -11.17 -5.33 -4.73
CA ARG A 42 -10.70 -5.77 -3.42
C ARG A 42 -9.48 -4.93 -3.06
N ALA A 43 -9.62 -4.11 -2.04
CA ALA A 43 -8.50 -3.31 -1.53
C ALA A 43 -7.47 -4.24 -0.87
N ASP A 44 -6.20 -4.04 -1.17
CA ASP A 44 -5.14 -4.83 -0.54
C ASP A 44 -5.13 -4.63 0.97
N LEU A 45 -5.26 -3.39 1.42
CA LEU A 45 -5.42 -3.04 2.82
C LEU A 45 -6.44 -1.91 2.92
N MET A 46 -7.24 -1.96 3.97
CA MET A 46 -8.12 -0.86 4.32
C MET A 46 -7.92 -0.52 5.79
N GLY A 47 -7.72 0.77 6.07
CA GLY A 47 -7.57 1.27 7.43
C GLY A 47 -8.68 2.19 7.82
N ILE A 48 -8.94 2.25 9.12
CA ILE A 48 -9.86 3.22 9.71
C ILE A 48 -9.10 3.94 10.81
N SER A 49 -8.98 5.26 10.67
CA SER A 49 -8.28 6.08 11.66
C SER A 49 -9.16 6.31 12.89
N ASN A 50 -8.54 6.82 13.95
CA ASN A 50 -9.28 7.16 15.17
C ASN A 50 -10.24 8.36 14.97
N LYS A 51 -10.17 9.01 13.81
CA LYS A 51 -11.11 10.05 13.42
C LYS A 51 -12.20 9.55 12.49
N GLY A 52 -12.22 8.24 12.21
CA GLY A 52 -13.19 7.64 11.31
C GLY A 52 -12.89 7.78 9.83
N GLU A 53 -11.70 8.24 9.47
CA GLU A 53 -11.30 8.32 8.07
C GLU A 53 -11.02 6.93 7.52
N ILE A 54 -11.47 6.68 6.30
CA ILE A 54 -11.20 5.44 5.59
C ILE A 54 -9.98 5.63 4.70
N ILE A 55 -9.01 4.72 4.84
CA ILE A 55 -7.76 4.74 4.10
C ILE A 55 -7.67 3.45 3.30
N ILE A 56 -7.45 3.57 2.00
CA ILE A 56 -7.20 2.41 1.15
C ILE A 56 -5.73 2.44 0.72
N VAL A 57 -5.09 1.28 0.79
CA VAL A 57 -3.71 1.09 0.35
C VAL A 57 -3.68 0.00 -0.71
N GLU A 58 -3.08 0.32 -1.87
CA GLU A 58 -2.81 -0.64 -2.92
C GLU A 58 -1.32 -0.90 -2.99
N ILE A 59 -0.96 -2.18 -2.95
CA ILE A 59 0.44 -2.61 -2.92
C ILE A 59 0.90 -2.93 -4.33
N LYS A 60 2.01 -2.34 -4.74
CA LYS A 60 2.66 -2.63 -6.02
C LYS A 60 4.10 -2.98 -5.78
N CYS A 61 4.52 -4.15 -6.27
CA CYS A 61 5.88 -4.64 -6.10
C CYS A 61 6.65 -4.73 -7.41
N SER A 62 5.99 -4.54 -8.55
CA SER A 62 6.65 -4.49 -9.84
C SER A 62 6.13 -3.32 -10.66
N ARG A 63 6.99 -2.84 -11.56
CA ARG A 63 6.62 -1.77 -12.49
C ARG A 63 5.47 -2.21 -13.39
N ALA A 64 5.49 -3.46 -13.84
CA ALA A 64 4.45 -3.99 -14.72
C ALA A 64 3.09 -3.99 -14.03
N ASP A 65 3.03 -4.40 -12.78
CA ASP A 65 1.78 -4.37 -12.01
C ASP A 65 1.25 -2.96 -11.88
N LEU A 66 2.13 -2.02 -11.59
CA LEU A 66 1.74 -0.62 -11.43
C LEU A 66 1.18 -0.05 -12.74
N LEU A 67 1.94 -0.21 -13.82
CA LEU A 67 1.56 0.36 -15.11
C LEU A 67 0.36 -0.35 -15.73
N GLY A 68 0.15 -1.62 -15.37
CA GLY A 68 -1.01 -2.39 -15.83
C GLY A 68 -2.31 -2.08 -15.09
N ASP A 69 -2.24 -1.41 -13.97
CA ASP A 69 -3.42 -1.09 -13.17
C ASP A 69 -4.04 0.22 -13.65
N GLN A 70 -4.99 0.13 -14.54
CA GLN A 70 -5.72 1.29 -15.06
C GLN A 70 -7.04 1.53 -14.35
N LYS A 71 -7.39 0.66 -13.40
CA LYS A 71 -8.67 0.74 -12.71
C LYS A 71 -8.55 1.25 -11.27
N TRP A 72 -7.34 1.57 -10.85
CA TRP A 72 -7.11 2.02 -9.47
C TRP A 72 -7.94 3.26 -9.08
N PRO A 73 -8.29 4.19 -9.99
CA PRO A 73 -9.12 5.33 -9.59
C PRO A 73 -10.47 4.93 -9.03
N GLU A 74 -10.94 3.70 -9.31
CA GLU A 74 -12.20 3.21 -8.77
C GLU A 74 -12.17 3.05 -7.25
N TYR A 75 -10.98 2.97 -6.63
CA TYR A 75 -10.86 2.94 -5.19
C TYR A 75 -11.13 4.29 -4.53
N LEU A 76 -10.93 5.38 -5.26
CA LEU A 76 -11.01 6.72 -4.68
C LEU A 76 -12.40 7.09 -4.17
N GLU A 77 -13.44 6.46 -4.69
CA GLU A 77 -14.80 6.69 -4.26
C GLU A 77 -15.11 6.05 -2.90
N TYR A 78 -14.24 5.17 -2.43
CA TYR A 78 -14.47 4.37 -1.23
C TYR A 78 -13.57 4.76 -0.07
N CYS A 79 -12.81 5.83 -0.21
CA CYS A 79 -11.87 6.22 0.85
C CYS A 79 -11.73 7.74 0.95
N ASP A 80 -11.29 8.17 2.12
CA ASP A 80 -10.91 9.56 2.35
C ASP A 80 -9.48 9.81 1.93
N ARG A 81 -8.60 8.81 2.07
CA ARG A 81 -7.21 8.89 1.66
C ARG A 81 -6.80 7.59 0.98
N PHE A 82 -6.04 7.73 -0.10
CA PHE A 82 -5.52 6.60 -0.87
C PHE A 82 -4.00 6.66 -0.91
N PHE A 83 -3.36 5.52 -0.64
CA PHE A 83 -1.91 5.37 -0.71
C PHE A 83 -1.53 4.24 -1.65
N TRP A 84 -0.49 4.49 -2.42
CA TRP A 84 0.32 3.43 -3.00
C TRP A 84 1.32 2.97 -1.95
N ALA A 85 1.56 1.69 -1.83
CA ALA A 85 2.62 1.15 -1.00
C ALA A 85 3.55 0.29 -1.84
N VAL A 86 4.84 0.58 -1.75
CA VAL A 86 5.86 -0.07 -2.58
C VAL A 86 7.04 -0.47 -1.70
N PRO A 87 7.81 -1.49 -2.12
CA PRO A 87 9.02 -1.86 -1.39
C PRO A 87 10.12 -0.84 -1.58
N ALA A 88 11.09 -0.84 -0.66
CA ALA A 88 12.29 -0.03 -0.80
C ALA A 88 13.00 -0.38 -2.10
N GLY A 89 13.52 0.63 -2.78
CA GLY A 89 14.19 0.45 -4.07
C GLY A 89 13.26 0.40 -5.28
N PHE A 90 11.96 0.43 -5.07
CA PHE A 90 11.00 0.51 -6.17
C PHE A 90 11.17 1.85 -6.90
N ASP A 91 11.11 1.82 -8.24
CA ASP A 91 11.17 3.03 -9.04
C ASP A 91 9.86 3.80 -8.92
N ILE A 92 9.87 4.89 -8.18
CA ILE A 92 8.68 5.70 -7.93
C ILE A 92 8.42 6.74 -9.03
N GLY A 93 9.28 6.80 -10.05
CA GLY A 93 9.12 7.77 -11.13
C GLY A 93 7.72 7.80 -11.74
N PRO A 94 7.15 6.66 -12.12
CA PRO A 94 5.78 6.63 -12.66
C PRO A 94 4.73 7.19 -11.70
N LEU A 95 4.91 7.02 -10.40
CA LEU A 95 3.96 7.50 -9.39
C LEU A 95 3.96 9.03 -9.23
N GLN A 96 4.92 9.70 -9.84
CA GLN A 96 4.99 11.16 -9.86
C GLN A 96 4.30 11.75 -11.09
N SER A 97 3.88 10.90 -12.03
CA SER A 97 3.21 11.35 -13.24
C SER A 97 1.74 11.67 -12.98
N VAL A 98 1.17 12.51 -13.84
CA VAL A 98 -0.22 12.96 -13.70
C VAL A 98 -1.22 11.80 -13.74
N ALA A 99 -0.88 10.72 -14.45
CA ALA A 99 -1.75 9.55 -14.54
C ALA A 99 -1.99 8.87 -13.19
N PHE A 100 -1.09 9.06 -12.23
CA PHE A 100 -1.21 8.49 -10.89
C PHE A 100 -1.59 9.51 -9.82
N MET A 101 -2.04 10.67 -10.24
CA MET A 101 -2.60 11.71 -9.38
C MET A 101 -1.78 11.97 -8.10
N PRO A 102 -0.52 12.43 -8.23
CA PRO A 102 0.36 12.57 -7.06
C PRO A 102 -0.17 13.58 -6.02
N GLU A 103 -1.04 14.49 -6.41
CA GLU A 103 -1.67 15.43 -5.49
C GLU A 103 -2.80 14.78 -4.67
N ARG A 104 -3.30 13.61 -5.10
CA ARG A 104 -4.41 12.91 -4.44
C ARG A 104 -3.93 11.62 -3.77
N ALA A 105 -3.10 10.86 -4.45
CA ALA A 105 -2.60 9.58 -3.96
C ALA A 105 -1.29 9.78 -3.21
N GLY A 106 -1.24 9.27 -1.99
CA GLY A 106 -0.02 9.27 -1.19
C GLY A 106 0.89 8.11 -1.52
N LEU A 107 2.05 8.09 -0.92
CA LEU A 107 3.06 7.06 -1.15
C LEU A 107 3.65 6.60 0.16
N ILE A 108 3.64 5.28 0.35
CA ILE A 108 4.27 4.60 1.48
C ILE A 108 5.37 3.70 0.94
N ILE A 109 6.54 3.75 1.58
CA ILE A 109 7.65 2.85 1.28
C ILE A 109 7.79 1.92 2.47
N ALA A 110 7.80 0.60 2.22
CA ALA A 110 7.74 -0.39 3.29
C ALA A 110 8.68 -1.56 3.07
N ASP A 111 9.15 -2.12 4.18
CA ASP A 111 9.73 -3.46 4.23
C ASP A 111 8.94 -4.31 5.23
N ALA A 112 9.40 -5.53 5.51
CA ALA A 112 8.66 -6.44 6.40
C ALA A 112 8.59 -5.96 7.85
N TYR A 113 9.39 -4.98 8.22
CA TYR A 113 9.53 -4.55 9.62
C TYR A 113 8.91 -3.19 9.87
N ASP A 114 8.88 -2.33 8.87
CA ASP A 114 8.41 -0.97 9.05
C ASP A 114 8.05 -0.34 7.72
N ALA A 115 7.47 0.84 7.82
CA ALA A 115 7.10 1.65 6.66
C ALA A 115 7.14 3.12 7.03
N GLU A 116 7.29 3.96 6.00
CA GLU A 116 7.22 5.40 6.17
C GLU A 116 6.35 6.03 5.08
N ILE A 117 5.69 7.11 5.43
CA ILE A 117 4.94 7.90 4.46
C ILE A 117 5.91 8.81 3.75
N ALA A 118 6.21 8.49 2.49
CA ALA A 118 7.09 9.29 1.65
C ALA A 118 6.37 10.50 1.05
N ARG A 119 5.05 10.39 0.88
CA ARG A 119 4.20 11.48 0.40
C ARG A 119 2.82 11.32 1.03
N PRO A 120 2.28 12.35 1.69
CA PRO A 120 0.93 12.25 2.28
C PRO A 120 -0.15 12.15 1.20
N ALA A 121 -1.25 11.56 1.58
CA ALA A 121 -2.41 11.45 0.72
C ALA A 121 -3.38 12.60 0.94
#